data_448a06da6ea7203fff2c31f7cf2d0cd7
#
_entry.id   448a06da6ea7203fff2c31f7cf2d0cd7
#
_cell.length_a   1.000
_cell.length_b   1.000
_cell.length_c   1.000
_cell.angle_alpha   90.00
_cell.angle_beta   90.00
_cell.angle_gamma   90.00
#
_symmetry.space_group_name_H-M   'P 1'
#
loop_
_entity.id
_entity.type
_entity.pdbx_description
1 polymer ?
#
loop_
_entity_poly.entity_id
_entity_poly.type
_entity_poly.pdbx_seq_one_letter_code
_entity_poly.pdbx_strand_id
1 'polypeptide(L)'
;MKAAMPISPVAVVQAQLDAYNAKNLDALMATYAPNAQQFALHGALLAEGHEQIRPRYEARFVEPDLHARLLSRTVLGNFVTDLEIVTRNFPEGKGTVDMLCVYEVLDGRIVRASFATGETRF
;
A
#
# COMPACT_ATOMS: atom_id res chain seq x y z
N MET A 1 25.00 -20.65 -15.32
CA MET A 1 23.82 -19.83 -15.64
C MET A 1 23.57 -18.85 -14.52
N LYS A 2 23.32 -17.63 -14.87
CA LYS A 2 23.07 -16.58 -13.88
C LYS A 2 21.59 -16.58 -13.49
N ALA A 3 21.30 -16.68 -12.21
CA ALA A 3 19.95 -16.54 -11.72
C ALA A 3 19.42 -15.11 -11.95
N ALA A 4 18.13 -14.96 -12.16
CA ALA A 4 17.52 -13.65 -12.24
C ALA A 4 17.71 -12.91 -10.92
N MET A 5 17.98 -11.62 -10.98
CA MET A 5 18.05 -10.78 -9.80
C MET A 5 16.66 -10.67 -9.19
N PRO A 6 16.49 -10.87 -7.89
CA PRO A 6 15.20 -10.64 -7.27
C PRO A 6 14.83 -9.15 -7.37
N ILE A 7 13.53 -8.89 -7.51
CA ILE A 7 13.03 -7.51 -7.47
C ILE A 7 13.27 -6.96 -6.06
N SER A 8 13.87 -5.78 -5.97
CA SER A 8 14.15 -5.17 -4.67
C SER A 8 12.84 -4.80 -3.94
N PRO A 9 12.84 -4.84 -2.60
CA PRO A 9 11.67 -4.39 -1.84
C PRO A 9 11.21 -2.98 -2.22
N VAL A 10 12.13 -2.05 -2.46
CA VAL A 10 11.79 -0.69 -2.89
C VAL A 10 11.05 -0.69 -4.22
N ALA A 11 11.51 -1.49 -5.19
CA ALA A 11 10.87 -1.56 -6.51
C ALA A 11 9.44 -2.10 -6.40
N VAL A 12 9.21 -3.09 -5.55
CA VAL A 12 7.87 -3.65 -5.33
C VAL A 12 6.94 -2.62 -4.71
N VAL A 13 7.39 -1.93 -3.66
CA VAL A 13 6.59 -0.91 -2.97
C VAL A 13 6.34 0.29 -3.87
N GLN A 14 7.32 0.69 -4.69
CA GLN A 14 7.12 1.76 -5.68
C GLN A 14 6.08 1.35 -6.73
N ALA A 15 6.14 0.11 -7.20
CA ALA A 15 5.14 -0.40 -8.16
C ALA A 15 3.74 -0.40 -7.55
N GLN A 16 3.62 -0.74 -6.27
CA GLN A 16 2.36 -0.67 -5.54
C GLN A 16 1.82 0.76 -5.49
N LEU A 17 2.66 1.72 -5.14
CA LEU A 17 2.28 3.14 -5.09
C LEU A 17 1.84 3.64 -6.46
N ASP A 18 2.59 3.31 -7.50
CA ASP A 18 2.26 3.71 -8.87
C ASP A 18 0.91 3.14 -9.32
N ALA A 19 0.67 1.85 -9.03
CA ALA A 19 -0.60 1.19 -9.35
C ALA A 19 -1.76 1.80 -8.58
N TYR A 20 -1.55 2.14 -7.31
CA TYR A 20 -2.54 2.81 -6.47
C TYR A 20 -2.94 4.16 -7.09
N ASN A 21 -1.95 4.98 -7.44
CA ASN A 21 -2.20 6.30 -8.02
C ASN A 21 -2.80 6.24 -9.43
N ALA A 22 -2.51 5.18 -10.17
CA ALA A 22 -3.13 4.94 -11.47
C ALA A 22 -4.51 4.27 -11.37
N LYS A 23 -4.94 3.88 -10.17
CA LYS A 23 -6.16 3.10 -9.95
C LYS A 23 -6.17 1.81 -10.78
N ASN A 24 -5.00 1.20 -10.93
CA ASN A 24 -4.85 -0.05 -11.65
C ASN A 24 -4.90 -1.21 -10.65
N LEU A 25 -6.10 -1.76 -10.47
CA LEU A 25 -6.35 -2.78 -9.46
C LEU A 25 -5.54 -4.05 -9.70
N ASP A 26 -5.49 -4.53 -10.94
CA ASP A 26 -4.76 -5.76 -11.25
C ASP A 26 -3.25 -5.58 -11.02
N ALA A 27 -2.68 -4.46 -11.41
CA ALA A 27 -1.28 -4.15 -11.16
C ALA A 27 -0.99 -4.03 -9.66
N LEU A 28 -1.90 -3.42 -8.90
CA LEU A 28 -1.78 -3.32 -7.45
C LEU A 28 -1.77 -4.72 -6.82
N MET A 29 -2.73 -5.56 -7.19
CA MET A 29 -2.82 -6.91 -6.63
C MET A 29 -1.61 -7.77 -6.98
N ALA A 30 -1.00 -7.54 -8.14
CA ALA A 30 0.22 -8.26 -8.55
C ALA A 30 1.41 -7.96 -7.63
N THR A 31 1.42 -6.83 -6.90
CA THR A 31 2.49 -6.52 -5.95
C THR A 31 2.34 -7.23 -4.61
N TYR A 32 1.16 -7.77 -4.32
CA TYR A 32 0.87 -8.51 -3.11
C TYR A 32 0.96 -10.02 -3.32
N ALA A 33 1.54 -10.71 -2.34
CA ALA A 33 1.52 -12.17 -2.34
C ALA A 33 0.07 -12.68 -2.24
N PRO A 34 -0.24 -13.87 -2.80
CA PRO A 34 -1.61 -14.41 -2.78
C PRO A 34 -2.21 -14.51 -1.37
N ASN A 35 -1.38 -14.75 -0.37
CA ASN A 35 -1.78 -14.89 1.04
C ASN A 35 -1.33 -13.70 1.91
N ALA A 36 -1.08 -12.55 1.31
CA ALA A 36 -0.63 -11.36 2.04
C ALA A 36 -1.62 -10.95 3.12
N GLN A 37 -1.11 -10.33 4.17
CA GLN A 37 -1.91 -9.84 5.28
C GLN A 37 -1.76 -8.33 5.42
N GLN A 38 -2.87 -7.67 5.73
CA GLN A 38 -2.89 -6.24 6.05
C GLN A 38 -3.40 -6.03 7.47
N PHE A 39 -2.70 -5.18 8.21
CA PHE A 39 -2.98 -4.90 9.62
C PHE A 39 -3.12 -3.41 9.87
N ALA A 40 -3.92 -3.05 10.87
CA ALA A 40 -3.67 -1.80 11.58
C ALA A 40 -2.34 -1.92 12.31
N LEU A 41 -1.49 -0.89 12.28
CA LEU A 41 -0.17 -0.96 12.94
C LEU A 41 -0.38 -1.24 14.43
N HIS A 42 0.25 -2.31 14.94
CA HIS A 42 0.09 -2.82 16.30
C HIS A 42 -1.36 -3.17 16.67
N GLY A 43 -2.19 -3.46 15.67
CA GLY A 43 -3.61 -3.69 15.86
C GLY A 43 -4.15 -4.87 15.08
N ALA A 44 -5.44 -4.78 14.76
CA ALA A 44 -6.21 -5.86 14.18
C ALA A 44 -5.80 -6.20 12.74
N LEU A 45 -5.99 -7.45 12.37
CA LEU A 45 -5.95 -7.89 10.98
C LEU A 45 -7.11 -7.23 10.22
N LEU A 46 -6.79 -6.52 9.14
CA LEU A 46 -7.77 -5.84 8.30
C LEU A 46 -8.22 -6.68 7.12
N ALA A 47 -7.31 -7.45 6.54
CA ALA A 47 -7.58 -8.29 5.39
C ALA A 47 -6.49 -9.34 5.24
N GLU A 48 -6.88 -10.52 4.76
CA GLU A 48 -5.95 -11.60 4.47
C GLU A 48 -6.25 -12.19 3.09
N GLY A 49 -5.20 -12.29 2.26
CA GLY A 49 -5.28 -12.84 0.92
C GLY A 49 -5.93 -11.91 -0.09
N HIS A 50 -5.75 -12.24 -1.38
CA HIS A 50 -6.29 -11.44 -2.47
C HIS A 50 -7.81 -11.31 -2.40
N GLU A 51 -8.51 -12.33 -1.94
CA GLU A 51 -9.98 -12.29 -1.81
C GLU A 51 -10.45 -11.16 -0.89
N GLN A 52 -9.71 -10.87 0.17
CA GLN A 52 -10.09 -9.83 1.13
C GLN A 52 -9.43 -8.48 0.82
N ILE A 53 -8.23 -8.50 0.25
CA ILE A 53 -7.50 -7.26 -0.07
C ILE A 53 -8.13 -6.56 -1.28
N ARG A 54 -8.47 -7.31 -2.34
CA ARG A 54 -9.00 -6.73 -3.58
C ARG A 54 -10.24 -5.86 -3.37
N PRO A 55 -11.28 -6.31 -2.64
CA PRO A 55 -12.48 -5.48 -2.44
C PRO A 55 -12.18 -4.17 -1.71
N ARG A 56 -11.18 -4.13 -0.84
CA ARG A 56 -10.80 -2.90 -0.13
C ARG A 56 -10.32 -1.83 -1.11
N TYR A 57 -9.52 -2.23 -2.11
CA TYR A 57 -9.02 -1.28 -3.11
C TYR A 57 -10.05 -0.98 -4.19
N GLU A 58 -10.91 -1.94 -4.55
CA GLU A 58 -12.05 -1.66 -5.43
C GLU A 58 -12.90 -0.52 -4.86
N ALA A 59 -13.23 -0.59 -3.57
CA ALA A 59 -14.01 0.45 -2.91
C ALA A 59 -13.27 1.79 -2.88
N ARG A 60 -11.96 1.75 -2.64
CA ARG A 60 -11.14 2.96 -2.57
C ARG A 60 -11.02 3.64 -3.93
N PHE A 61 -10.90 2.87 -4.99
CA PHE A 61 -10.62 3.40 -6.33
C PHE A 61 -11.81 4.10 -6.99
N VAL A 62 -13.01 4.04 -6.38
CA VAL A 62 -14.14 4.85 -6.85
C VAL A 62 -14.02 6.33 -6.45
N GLU A 63 -13.13 6.66 -5.53
CA GLU A 63 -12.91 8.04 -5.10
C GLU A 63 -12.21 8.82 -6.21
N PRO A 64 -12.82 9.89 -6.75
CA PRO A 64 -12.25 10.57 -7.92
C PRO A 64 -10.96 11.32 -7.66
N ASP A 65 -10.73 11.79 -6.43
CA ASP A 65 -9.56 12.58 -6.09
C ASP A 65 -8.48 11.77 -5.35
N LEU A 66 -8.62 10.45 -5.31
CA LEU A 66 -7.67 9.58 -4.61
C LEU A 66 -6.26 9.75 -5.16
N HIS A 67 -5.33 10.09 -4.28
CA HIS A 67 -3.90 10.20 -4.63
C HIS A 67 -3.04 10.09 -3.38
N ALA A 68 -2.02 9.25 -3.42
CA ALA A 68 -1.04 9.12 -2.37
C ALA A 68 0.26 9.82 -2.79
N ARG A 69 0.68 10.82 -2.02
CA ARG A 69 1.95 11.51 -2.24
C ARG A 69 2.98 11.03 -1.23
N LEU A 70 4.06 10.45 -1.73
CA LEU A 70 5.16 9.98 -0.88
C LEU A 70 5.95 11.17 -0.33
N LEU A 71 6.09 11.25 0.99
CA LEU A 71 6.91 12.25 1.66
C LEU A 71 8.31 11.73 1.94
N SER A 72 8.40 10.51 2.45
CA SER A 72 9.70 9.90 2.78
C SER A 72 9.57 8.39 2.78
N ARG A 73 10.70 7.73 2.56
CA ARG A 73 10.79 6.27 2.55
C ARG A 73 12.06 5.84 3.28
N THR A 74 11.92 4.86 4.15
CA THR A 74 13.04 4.25 4.87
C THR A 74 13.05 2.76 4.54
N VAL A 75 14.24 2.23 4.29
CA VAL A 75 14.43 0.83 3.88
C VAL A 75 15.39 0.14 4.83
N LEU A 76 14.99 -1.01 5.33
CA LEU A 76 15.84 -1.88 6.13
C LEU A 76 15.60 -3.33 5.71
N GLY A 77 16.54 -3.90 4.95
CA GLY A 77 16.38 -5.27 4.47
C GLY A 77 15.11 -5.45 3.66
N ASN A 78 14.24 -6.35 4.11
CA ASN A 78 12.96 -6.65 3.46
C ASN A 78 11.83 -5.68 3.85
N PHE A 79 12.11 -4.70 4.71
CA PHE A 79 11.11 -3.76 5.19
C PHE A 79 11.24 -2.42 4.47
N VAL A 80 10.11 -1.87 4.06
CA VAL A 80 10.01 -0.53 3.48
C VAL A 80 8.94 0.22 4.26
N THR A 81 9.29 1.38 4.78
CA THR A 81 8.35 2.23 5.52
C THR A 81 8.15 3.53 4.76
N ASP A 82 6.92 3.79 4.34
CA ASP A 82 6.54 4.99 3.62
C ASP A 82 5.72 5.91 4.51
N LEU A 83 6.08 7.18 4.52
CA LEU A 83 5.23 8.25 5.07
C LEU A 83 4.59 8.97 3.89
N GLU A 84 3.26 9.04 3.89
CA GLU A 84 2.48 9.57 2.77
C GLU A 84 1.45 10.57 3.25
N ILE A 85 1.06 11.48 2.34
CA ILE A 85 -0.19 12.24 2.46
C ILE A 85 -1.14 11.72 1.40
N VAL A 86 -2.30 11.23 1.83
CA VAL A 86 -3.29 10.63 0.93
C VAL A 86 -4.48 11.58 0.81
N THR A 87 -4.76 12.01 -0.42
CA THR A 87 -5.96 12.77 -0.74
C THR A 87 -7.12 11.79 -0.92
N ARG A 88 -8.23 12.08 -0.29
CA ARG A 88 -9.41 11.23 -0.28
C ARG A 88 -10.70 12.03 -0.42
N ASN A 89 -11.75 11.33 -0.80
CA ASN A 89 -13.10 11.86 -0.78
C ASN A 89 -13.82 11.28 0.45
N PHE A 90 -13.86 12.07 1.52
CA PHE A 90 -14.56 11.70 2.75
C PHE A 90 -16.02 12.13 2.67
N PRO A 91 -16.89 11.62 3.57
CA PRO A 91 -18.28 12.09 3.65
C PRO A 91 -18.38 13.61 3.85
N GLU A 92 -17.43 14.21 4.57
CA GLU A 92 -17.39 15.66 4.85
C GLU A 92 -16.85 16.45 3.65
N GLY A 93 -16.24 15.79 2.66
CA GLY A 93 -15.67 16.41 1.49
C GLY A 93 -14.25 15.93 1.19
N LYS A 94 -13.63 16.56 0.20
CA LYS A 94 -12.25 16.27 -0.17
C LYS A 94 -11.31 16.73 0.94
N GLY A 95 -10.40 15.84 1.34
CA GLY A 95 -9.43 16.14 2.37
C GLY A 95 -8.19 15.27 2.23
N THR A 96 -7.26 15.43 3.18
CA THR A 96 -6.02 14.65 3.22
C THR A 96 -5.86 13.97 4.56
N VAL A 97 -5.18 12.84 4.57
CA VAL A 97 -4.81 12.11 5.78
C VAL A 97 -3.35 11.68 5.68
N ASP A 98 -2.60 11.88 6.76
CA ASP A 98 -1.23 11.38 6.84
C ASP A 98 -1.28 9.88 7.11
N MET A 99 -0.44 9.12 6.41
CA MET A 99 -0.38 7.67 6.58
C MET A 99 1.05 7.19 6.72
N LEU A 100 1.26 6.28 7.66
CA LEU A 100 2.48 5.50 7.77
C LEU A 100 2.17 4.09 7.29
N CYS A 101 2.93 3.61 6.30
CA CYS A 101 2.76 2.30 5.71
C CYS A 101 4.04 1.50 5.90
N VAL A 102 3.95 0.36 6.58
CA VAL A 102 5.10 -0.51 6.82
C VAL A 102 4.88 -1.78 6.01
N TYR A 103 5.77 -2.03 5.05
CA TYR A 103 5.69 -3.18 4.16
C TYR A 103 6.81 -4.16 4.43
N GLU A 104 6.48 -5.44 4.44
CA GLU A 104 7.45 -6.53 4.40
C GLU A 104 7.36 -7.20 3.04
N VAL A 105 8.51 -7.29 2.33
CA VAL A 105 8.57 -7.84 0.97
C VAL A 105 9.46 -9.07 0.96
N LEU A 106 8.93 -10.19 0.48
CA LEU A 106 9.66 -11.44 0.31
C LEU A 106 9.38 -11.96 -1.10
N ASP A 107 10.43 -12.46 -1.75
CA ASP A 107 10.33 -13.05 -3.09
C ASP A 107 9.60 -12.15 -4.10
N GLY A 108 9.89 -10.85 -4.04
CA GLY A 108 9.35 -9.87 -4.99
C GLY A 108 7.89 -9.50 -4.79
N ARG A 109 7.30 -9.82 -3.63
CA ARG A 109 5.90 -9.49 -3.33
C ARG A 109 5.74 -9.05 -1.89
N ILE A 110 4.78 -8.17 -1.66
CA ILE A 110 4.41 -7.75 -0.31
C ILE A 110 3.69 -8.92 0.38
N VAL A 111 4.25 -9.38 1.50
CA VAL A 111 3.65 -10.46 2.28
C VAL A 111 2.89 -9.93 3.49
N ARG A 112 3.24 -8.74 3.96
CA ARG A 112 2.58 -8.09 5.09
C ARG A 112 2.66 -6.59 4.94
N ALA A 113 1.56 -5.91 5.24
CA ALA A 113 1.51 -4.46 5.27
C ALA A 113 0.78 -4.00 6.54
N SER A 114 1.31 -2.99 7.20
CA SER A 114 0.70 -2.42 8.40
C SER A 114 0.54 -0.92 8.21
N PHE A 115 -0.60 -0.37 8.63
CA PHE A 115 -0.96 1.01 8.37
C PHE A 115 -1.33 1.74 9.65
N ALA A 116 -0.85 2.97 9.77
CA ALA A 116 -1.30 3.91 10.78
C ALA A 116 -1.77 5.19 10.08
N THR A 117 -2.89 5.73 10.53
CA THR A 117 -3.41 7.00 10.01
C THR A 117 -3.21 8.09 11.05
N GLY A 118 -2.80 9.25 10.58
CA GLY A 118 -2.68 10.45 11.40
C GLY A 118 -3.92 11.32 11.29
N GLU A 119 -3.69 12.62 11.42
CA GLU A 119 -4.77 13.60 11.39
C GLU A 119 -5.37 13.74 9.97
N THR A 120 -6.69 13.89 9.90
CA THR A 120 -7.40 14.23 8.67
C THR A 120 -7.57 15.75 8.60
N ARG A 121 -7.31 16.32 7.42
CA ARG A 121 -7.44 17.78 7.17
C ARG A 121 -8.31 18.00 5.95
N PHE A 122 -9.20 18.97 6.06
CA PHE A 122 -10.11 19.34 4.97
C PHE A 122 -9.75 20.67 4.31
#